data_904909dbf0c1b0d79c8fe06e6e69de23
#
_entry.id   904909dbf0c1b0d79c8fe06e6e69de23
#
_cell.length_a   1.000
_cell.length_b   1.000
_cell.length_c   1.000
_cell.angle_alpha   90.00
_cell.angle_beta   90.00
_cell.angle_gamma   90.00
#
_symmetry.space_group_name_H-M   'P 1'
#
loop_
_entity.id
_entity.type
_entity.pdbx_description
1 polymer ?
#
loop_
_entity_poly.entity_id
_entity_poly.type
_entity_poly.pdbx_seq_one_letter_code
_entity_poly.pdbx_strand_id
1 'polypeptide(L)'
;MDTHRMEIALCNEVLRTLPLKEQCDLAARLGYDSLELAPFTLGAEPHRLGAADRRALRRLVEDARLRVVGLHWLLVAPPGLSITTADPDIRARTLDVLRGMVALCADLGGRVLVHGSPAQRQIDPGDDASEARKRAVEAISLAVKHAEDAGIVYCIEALPPASTNFINTLQEAVDLVKTIGSRAVTTMIDTCAAAASETEPVAALVERWVPSGMIGHVQINDRTGLGPGQGNDDFAPIFRALAHAGYQHAVSVEPFRYEPDGPTCAARAVGYVRGILEALRA
;
A
#
# COMPACT_ATOMS: atom_id res chain seq x y z
N MET A 1 7.59 14.48 -26.03
CA MET A 1 7.75 13.98 -24.66
C MET A 1 6.97 12.69 -24.58
N ASP A 2 7.66 11.59 -24.32
CA ASP A 2 7.03 10.27 -24.17
C ASP A 2 6.17 10.32 -22.93
N THR A 3 4.86 10.47 -23.11
CA THR A 3 3.90 10.53 -21.99
C THR A 3 3.76 9.13 -21.45
N HIS A 4 4.63 8.77 -20.49
CA HIS A 4 4.47 7.54 -19.73
C HIS A 4 3.02 7.50 -19.20
N ARG A 5 2.25 6.55 -19.67
CA ARG A 5 0.90 6.30 -19.17
C ARG A 5 1.01 5.87 -17.72
N MET A 6 0.49 6.68 -16.79
CA MET A 6 0.46 6.33 -15.37
C MET A 6 -0.26 4.98 -15.18
N GLU A 7 0.41 4.06 -14.51
CA GLU A 7 -0.11 2.74 -14.19
C GLU A 7 -1.15 2.84 -13.08
N ILE A 8 -2.34 2.27 -13.28
CA ILE A 8 -3.42 2.25 -12.29
C ILE A 8 -3.64 0.81 -11.83
N ALA A 9 -3.43 0.58 -10.55
CA ALA A 9 -3.66 -0.69 -9.88
C ALA A 9 -4.99 -0.70 -9.13
N LEU A 10 -5.51 -1.90 -8.88
CA LEU A 10 -6.63 -2.14 -7.97
C LEU A 10 -6.14 -2.95 -6.77
N CYS A 11 -6.42 -2.49 -5.56
CA CYS A 11 -6.29 -3.28 -4.36
C CYS A 11 -7.31 -4.42 -4.38
N ASN A 12 -6.84 -5.65 -4.32
CA ASN A 12 -7.65 -6.82 -4.68
C ASN A 12 -8.76 -7.14 -3.68
N GLU A 13 -8.65 -6.70 -2.43
CA GLU A 13 -9.71 -6.90 -1.41
C GLU A 13 -11.01 -6.20 -1.77
N VAL A 14 -11.00 -5.22 -2.66
CA VAL A 14 -12.21 -4.61 -3.24
C VAL A 14 -13.08 -5.67 -3.90
N LEU A 15 -12.46 -6.69 -4.47
CA LEU A 15 -13.12 -7.79 -5.17
C LEU A 15 -13.09 -9.11 -4.38
N ARG A 16 -12.80 -9.08 -3.06
CA ARG A 16 -12.58 -10.27 -2.22
C ARG A 16 -13.74 -11.27 -2.16
N THR A 17 -14.93 -10.87 -2.59
CA THR A 17 -16.09 -11.77 -2.71
C THR A 17 -16.01 -12.70 -3.91
N LEU A 18 -15.09 -12.44 -4.84
CA LEU A 18 -14.81 -13.25 -6.02
C LEU A 18 -13.55 -14.10 -5.82
N PRO A 19 -13.45 -15.29 -6.44
CA PRO A 19 -12.19 -16.02 -6.55
C PRO A 19 -11.12 -15.18 -7.25
N LEU A 20 -9.84 -15.35 -6.90
CA LEU A 20 -8.75 -14.50 -7.43
C LEU A 20 -8.72 -14.47 -8.98
N LYS A 21 -8.99 -15.60 -9.64
CA LYS A 21 -9.07 -15.62 -11.11
C LYS A 21 -10.12 -14.67 -11.65
N GLU A 22 -11.30 -14.63 -11.03
CA GLU A 22 -12.39 -13.73 -11.44
C GLU A 22 -12.07 -12.28 -11.10
N GLN A 23 -11.34 -12.03 -9.99
CA GLN A 23 -10.81 -10.70 -9.67
C GLN A 23 -9.88 -10.19 -10.77
N CYS A 24 -8.92 -11.02 -11.21
CA CYS A 24 -8.00 -10.70 -12.31
C CYS A 24 -8.75 -10.42 -13.62
N ASP A 25 -9.65 -11.34 -14.01
CA ASP A 25 -10.43 -11.19 -15.24
C ASP A 25 -11.29 -9.91 -15.23
N LEU A 26 -11.89 -9.56 -14.08
CA LEU A 26 -12.69 -8.37 -13.94
C LEU A 26 -11.83 -7.10 -13.96
N ALA A 27 -10.76 -7.04 -13.18
CA ALA A 27 -9.85 -5.89 -13.15
C ALA A 27 -9.29 -5.58 -14.56
N ALA A 28 -8.87 -6.60 -15.30
CA ALA A 28 -8.39 -6.45 -16.67
C ALA A 28 -9.48 -5.90 -17.61
N ARG A 29 -10.71 -6.44 -17.55
CA ARG A 29 -11.83 -5.93 -18.35
C ARG A 29 -12.22 -4.50 -18.02
N LEU A 30 -12.08 -4.08 -16.76
CA LEU A 30 -12.33 -2.71 -16.33
C LEU A 30 -11.23 -1.73 -16.76
N GLY A 31 -10.07 -2.23 -17.20
CA GLY A 31 -8.97 -1.40 -17.70
C GLY A 31 -7.93 -1.02 -16.64
N TYR A 32 -7.85 -1.76 -15.54
CA TYR A 32 -6.70 -1.69 -14.64
C TYR A 32 -5.45 -2.28 -15.33
N ASP A 33 -4.28 -1.80 -14.96
CA ASP A 33 -3.00 -2.27 -15.48
C ASP A 33 -2.37 -3.34 -14.58
N SER A 34 -2.76 -3.36 -13.29
CA SER A 34 -2.14 -4.19 -12.26
C SER A 34 -3.04 -4.39 -11.04
N LEU A 35 -2.62 -5.29 -10.15
CA LEU A 35 -3.22 -5.50 -8.83
C LEU A 35 -2.20 -5.21 -7.73
N GLU A 36 -2.66 -4.66 -6.64
CA GLU A 36 -1.98 -4.65 -5.35
C GLU A 36 -2.69 -5.66 -4.44
N LEU A 37 -1.94 -6.61 -3.88
CA LEU A 37 -2.57 -7.74 -3.19
C LEU A 37 -2.55 -7.55 -1.68
N ALA A 38 -3.70 -7.77 -1.04
CA ALA A 38 -3.82 -7.91 0.40
C ALA A 38 -3.56 -9.37 0.78
N PRO A 39 -2.45 -9.72 1.48
CA PRO A 39 -2.07 -11.10 1.74
C PRO A 39 -3.15 -11.92 2.46
N PHE A 40 -3.95 -11.31 3.33
CA PHE A 40 -5.03 -12.00 4.03
C PHE A 40 -6.12 -12.56 3.10
N THR A 41 -6.20 -12.09 1.85
CA THR A 41 -7.11 -12.64 0.83
C THR A 41 -6.56 -13.93 0.20
N LEU A 42 -5.28 -14.22 0.39
CA LEU A 42 -4.61 -15.40 -0.15
C LEU A 42 -4.62 -16.59 0.83
N GLY A 43 -5.04 -16.38 2.07
CA GLY A 43 -5.15 -17.43 3.07
C GLY A 43 -4.78 -16.96 4.48
N ALA A 44 -4.86 -17.87 5.45
CA ALA A 44 -4.60 -17.57 6.86
C ALA A 44 -3.09 -17.36 7.16
N GLU A 45 -2.20 -18.00 6.43
CA GLU A 45 -0.74 -17.89 6.57
C GLU A 45 -0.07 -17.60 5.22
N PRO A 46 -0.35 -16.45 4.59
CA PRO A 46 0.10 -16.17 3.22
C PRO A 46 1.64 -16.15 3.08
N HIS A 47 2.36 -15.77 4.13
CA HIS A 47 3.82 -15.79 4.20
C HIS A 47 4.42 -17.18 4.04
N ARG A 48 3.64 -18.26 4.30
CA ARG A 48 4.04 -19.67 4.20
C ARG A 48 3.61 -20.37 2.91
N LEU A 49 2.99 -19.67 1.98
CA LEU A 49 2.63 -20.24 0.69
C LEU A 49 3.83 -20.88 0.02
N GLY A 50 3.66 -22.11 -0.45
CA GLY A 50 4.71 -22.87 -1.13
C GLY A 50 5.12 -22.23 -2.48
N ALA A 51 6.32 -22.49 -2.94
CA ALA A 51 6.83 -21.95 -4.20
C ALA A 51 5.93 -22.32 -5.43
N ALA A 52 5.28 -23.47 -5.41
CA ALA A 52 4.34 -23.86 -6.47
C ALA A 52 3.09 -22.98 -6.47
N ASP A 53 2.52 -22.71 -5.28
CA ASP A 53 1.34 -21.87 -5.13
C ASP A 53 1.64 -20.42 -5.51
N ARG A 54 2.79 -19.87 -5.07
CA ARG A 54 3.23 -18.52 -5.45
C ARG A 54 3.37 -18.38 -6.97
N ARG A 55 3.96 -19.38 -7.64
CA ARG A 55 4.04 -19.39 -9.11
C ARG A 55 2.68 -19.51 -9.78
N ALA A 56 1.75 -20.27 -9.20
CA ALA A 56 0.40 -20.39 -9.73
C ALA A 56 -0.37 -19.08 -9.60
N LEU A 57 -0.28 -18.39 -8.43
CA LEU A 57 -0.87 -17.07 -8.21
C LEU A 57 -0.31 -16.03 -9.19
N ARG A 58 1.01 -15.99 -9.35
CA ARG A 58 1.65 -15.09 -10.31
C ARG A 58 1.13 -15.32 -11.73
N ARG A 59 1.07 -16.57 -12.17
CA ARG A 59 0.53 -16.92 -13.51
C ARG A 59 -0.92 -16.47 -13.68
N LEU A 60 -1.79 -16.63 -12.67
CA LEU A 60 -3.17 -16.17 -12.76
C LEU A 60 -3.27 -14.67 -13.07
N VAL A 61 -2.40 -13.86 -12.47
CA VAL A 61 -2.35 -12.42 -12.72
C VAL A 61 -1.80 -12.12 -14.12
N GLU A 62 -0.69 -12.78 -14.49
CA GLU A 62 -0.03 -12.61 -15.80
C GLU A 62 -0.92 -13.06 -16.97
N ASP A 63 -1.66 -14.17 -16.82
CA ASP A 63 -2.59 -14.70 -17.83
C ASP A 63 -3.75 -13.68 -18.11
N ALA A 64 -4.14 -12.91 -17.12
CA ALA A 64 -5.08 -11.81 -17.29
C ALA A 64 -4.42 -10.53 -17.87
N ARG A 65 -3.12 -10.57 -18.23
CA ARG A 65 -2.31 -9.43 -18.69
C ARG A 65 -2.19 -8.31 -17.66
N LEU A 66 -2.29 -8.65 -16.39
CA LEU A 66 -2.02 -7.76 -15.26
C LEU A 66 -0.64 -8.03 -14.68
N ARG A 67 -0.19 -7.13 -13.82
CA ARG A 67 1.02 -7.28 -12.99
C ARG A 67 0.65 -7.19 -11.52
N VAL A 68 1.49 -7.72 -10.65
CA VAL A 68 1.42 -7.43 -9.22
C VAL A 68 2.31 -6.22 -8.94
N VAL A 69 1.74 -5.13 -8.42
CA VAL A 69 2.50 -3.96 -7.96
C VAL A 69 3.25 -4.29 -6.68
N GLY A 70 2.54 -4.85 -5.73
CA GLY A 70 3.05 -5.14 -4.41
C GLY A 70 2.02 -5.75 -3.48
N LEU A 71 2.35 -5.70 -2.20
CA LEU A 71 1.48 -6.16 -1.12
C LEU A 71 1.22 -5.02 -0.12
N HIS A 72 -0.01 -4.99 0.42
CA HIS A 72 -0.40 -4.08 1.51
C HIS A 72 -1.10 -4.86 2.63
N TRP A 73 -1.48 -4.23 3.75
CA TRP A 73 -2.05 -4.95 4.91
C TRP A 73 -1.18 -6.11 5.42
N LEU A 74 0.14 -5.92 5.48
CA LEU A 74 1.15 -6.98 5.63
C LEU A 74 0.98 -7.86 6.86
N LEU A 75 0.46 -7.33 7.97
CA LEU A 75 0.43 -8.00 9.27
C LEU A 75 -0.98 -8.38 9.74
N VAL A 76 -1.99 -8.29 8.88
CA VAL A 76 -3.38 -8.68 9.23
C VAL A 76 -3.51 -10.20 9.38
N ALA A 77 -2.75 -10.96 8.59
CA ALA A 77 -2.73 -12.42 8.67
C ALA A 77 -1.28 -12.94 8.74
N PRO A 78 -1.02 -13.89 9.67
CA PRO A 78 -1.88 -14.43 10.73
C PRO A 78 -2.19 -13.40 11.83
N PRO A 79 -3.20 -13.63 12.69
CA PRO A 79 -3.52 -12.72 13.79
C PRO A 79 -2.47 -12.74 14.91
N GLY A 80 -2.49 -11.70 15.78
CA GLY A 80 -1.66 -11.61 16.98
C GLY A 80 -0.20 -11.23 16.69
N LEU A 81 0.04 -10.44 15.66
CA LEU A 81 1.33 -9.84 15.32
C LEU A 81 1.42 -8.42 15.88
N SER A 82 2.64 -7.97 16.20
CA SER A 82 2.90 -6.59 16.62
C SER A 82 4.37 -6.24 16.43
N ILE A 83 4.65 -5.06 15.89
CA ILE A 83 6.03 -4.52 15.80
C ILE A 83 6.44 -3.72 17.02
N THR A 84 5.50 -3.33 17.86
CA THR A 84 5.72 -2.48 19.05
C THR A 84 5.82 -3.26 20.34
N THR A 85 5.30 -4.48 20.39
CA THR A 85 5.21 -5.31 21.60
C THR A 85 6.57 -5.59 22.27
N ALA A 86 6.56 -5.71 23.59
CA ALA A 86 7.70 -6.17 24.37
C ALA A 86 7.84 -7.71 24.39
N ASP A 87 6.79 -8.46 24.02
CA ASP A 87 6.79 -9.91 24.02
C ASP A 87 7.76 -10.47 22.95
N PRO A 88 8.81 -11.20 23.34
CA PRO A 88 9.84 -11.69 22.42
C PRO A 88 9.30 -12.72 21.42
N ASP A 89 8.32 -13.54 21.79
CA ASP A 89 7.78 -14.58 20.94
C ASP A 89 6.89 -13.97 19.84
N ILE A 90 6.08 -12.96 20.20
CA ILE A 90 5.29 -12.20 19.22
C ILE A 90 6.23 -11.43 18.27
N ARG A 91 7.30 -10.82 18.79
CA ARG A 91 8.30 -10.14 17.96
C ARG A 91 8.97 -11.09 16.97
N ALA A 92 9.44 -12.25 17.44
CA ALA A 92 10.06 -13.24 16.58
C ALA A 92 9.10 -13.72 15.46
N ARG A 93 7.85 -14.00 15.82
CA ARG A 93 6.81 -14.40 14.87
C ARG A 93 6.49 -13.27 13.87
N THR A 94 6.42 -12.04 14.33
CA THR A 94 6.17 -10.88 13.46
C THR A 94 7.28 -10.70 12.44
N LEU A 95 8.54 -10.84 12.85
CA LEU A 95 9.70 -10.77 11.94
C LEU A 95 9.71 -11.91 10.92
N ASP A 96 9.34 -13.13 11.32
CA ASP A 96 9.21 -14.25 10.39
C ASP A 96 8.14 -13.99 9.31
N VAL A 97 6.99 -13.45 9.72
CA VAL A 97 5.93 -13.04 8.78
C VAL A 97 6.43 -11.95 7.84
N LEU A 98 7.08 -10.90 8.34
CA LEU A 98 7.60 -9.82 7.49
C LEU A 98 8.61 -10.33 6.46
N ARG A 99 9.52 -11.23 6.84
CA ARG A 99 10.43 -11.90 5.88
C ARG A 99 9.66 -12.67 4.81
N GLY A 100 8.66 -13.44 5.24
CA GLY A 100 7.81 -14.21 4.33
C GLY A 100 7.03 -13.33 3.37
N MET A 101 6.58 -12.13 3.79
CA MET A 101 5.94 -11.15 2.94
C MET A 101 6.88 -10.56 1.88
N VAL A 102 8.14 -10.28 2.25
CA VAL A 102 9.16 -9.87 1.28
C VAL A 102 9.35 -10.96 0.21
N ALA A 103 9.54 -12.20 0.63
CA ALA A 103 9.71 -13.32 -0.29
C ALA A 103 8.47 -13.54 -1.18
N LEU A 104 7.27 -13.45 -0.60
CA LEU A 104 6.01 -13.58 -1.33
C LEU A 104 5.89 -12.48 -2.40
N CYS A 105 6.16 -11.21 -2.02
CA CYS A 105 6.12 -10.08 -2.95
C CYS A 105 7.07 -10.29 -4.13
N ALA A 106 8.32 -10.68 -3.87
CA ALA A 106 9.32 -10.95 -4.90
C ALA A 106 8.88 -12.08 -5.84
N ASP A 107 8.40 -13.20 -5.31
CA ASP A 107 7.95 -14.36 -6.09
C ASP A 107 6.73 -14.03 -6.96
N LEU A 108 5.86 -13.14 -6.51
CA LEU A 108 4.72 -12.64 -7.29
C LEU A 108 5.11 -11.57 -8.32
N GLY A 109 6.37 -11.10 -8.32
CA GLY A 109 6.86 -10.06 -9.23
C GLY A 109 6.56 -8.64 -8.76
N GLY A 110 6.10 -8.48 -7.52
CA GLY A 110 5.84 -7.18 -6.91
C GLY A 110 7.12 -6.41 -6.58
N ARG A 111 6.98 -5.10 -6.39
CA ARG A 111 8.10 -4.18 -6.11
C ARG A 111 7.92 -3.37 -4.84
N VAL A 112 6.72 -3.37 -4.27
CA VAL A 112 6.35 -2.53 -3.13
C VAL A 112 5.72 -3.37 -2.02
N LEU A 113 6.07 -3.04 -0.78
CA LEU A 113 5.39 -3.52 0.42
C LEU A 113 4.86 -2.30 1.18
N VAL A 114 3.55 -2.21 1.38
CA VAL A 114 2.92 -1.14 2.15
C VAL A 114 2.63 -1.62 3.57
N HIS A 115 3.32 -1.04 4.54
CA HIS A 115 3.09 -1.30 5.95
C HIS A 115 2.09 -0.29 6.51
N GLY A 116 0.80 -0.56 6.30
CA GLY A 116 -0.32 0.22 6.82
C GLY A 116 -0.97 -0.39 8.06
N SER A 117 -0.98 -1.70 8.21
CA SER A 117 -1.66 -2.49 9.27
C SER A 117 -1.75 -1.79 10.64
N PRO A 118 -2.82 -1.04 10.99
CA PRO A 118 -2.81 -0.13 12.14
C PRO A 118 -2.76 -0.86 13.49
N ALA A 119 -3.52 -1.94 13.64
CA ALA A 119 -3.60 -2.69 14.89
C ALA A 119 -2.26 -3.34 15.28
N GLN A 120 -1.42 -3.69 14.31
CA GLN A 120 -0.15 -4.38 14.52
C GLN A 120 1.02 -3.44 14.82
N ARG A 121 0.76 -2.13 14.86
CA ARG A 121 1.74 -1.11 15.24
C ARG A 121 1.27 -0.19 16.36
N GLN A 122 0.14 -0.53 16.98
CA GLN A 122 -0.37 0.18 18.14
C GLN A 122 0.60 0.03 19.31
N ILE A 123 0.92 1.15 19.97
CA ILE A 123 1.63 1.16 21.25
C ILE A 123 0.61 0.94 22.35
N ASP A 124 0.77 -0.11 23.14
CA ASP A 124 -0.16 -0.48 24.20
C ASP A 124 -0.23 0.60 25.30
N PRO A 125 -1.42 0.86 25.86
CA PRO A 125 -1.54 1.72 27.03
C PRO A 125 -0.72 1.16 28.20
N GLY A 126 0.20 1.98 28.75
CA GLY A 126 1.07 1.60 29.85
C GLY A 126 2.44 1.05 29.43
N ASP A 127 2.69 0.84 28.14
CA ASP A 127 4.06 0.59 27.65
C ASP A 127 4.84 1.91 27.55
N ASP A 128 6.18 1.82 27.68
CA ASP A 128 7.04 2.95 27.39
C ASP A 128 7.05 3.25 25.89
N ALA A 129 6.46 4.38 25.52
CA ALA A 129 6.32 4.76 24.11
C ALA A 129 7.68 4.90 23.38
N SER A 130 8.75 5.30 24.10
CA SER A 130 10.09 5.39 23.51
C SER A 130 10.65 3.99 23.20
N GLU A 131 10.51 3.06 24.14
CA GLU A 131 10.96 1.68 23.95
C GLU A 131 10.11 0.95 22.88
N ALA A 132 8.80 1.16 22.87
CA ALA A 132 7.92 0.61 21.84
C ALA A 132 8.31 1.11 20.43
N ARG A 133 8.63 2.41 20.31
CA ARG A 133 9.13 2.99 19.04
C ARG A 133 10.48 2.38 18.63
N LYS A 134 11.40 2.17 19.54
CA LYS A 134 12.68 1.51 19.26
C LYS A 134 12.46 0.09 18.72
N ARG A 135 11.58 -0.69 19.37
CA ARG A 135 11.23 -2.05 18.91
C ARG A 135 10.65 -2.05 17.52
N ALA A 136 9.76 -1.08 17.21
CA ALA A 136 9.19 -0.93 15.87
C ALA A 136 10.25 -0.57 14.82
N VAL A 137 11.16 0.36 15.13
CA VAL A 137 12.30 0.72 14.24
C VAL A 137 13.16 -0.48 13.97
N GLU A 138 13.49 -1.28 15.01
CA GLU A 138 14.27 -2.50 14.86
C GLU A 138 13.57 -3.52 13.97
N ALA A 139 12.28 -3.79 14.21
CA ALA A 139 11.49 -4.72 13.40
C ALA A 139 11.43 -4.31 11.93
N ILE A 140 11.15 -3.03 11.66
CA ILE A 140 11.11 -2.49 10.30
C ILE A 140 12.51 -2.56 9.66
N SER A 141 13.57 -2.18 10.37
CA SER A 141 14.95 -2.23 9.84
C SER A 141 15.37 -3.63 9.42
N LEU A 142 14.98 -4.66 10.19
CA LEU A 142 15.23 -6.05 9.84
C LEU A 142 14.43 -6.49 8.59
N ALA A 143 13.18 -6.06 8.47
CA ALA A 143 12.37 -6.33 7.26
C ALA A 143 12.94 -5.61 6.03
N VAL A 144 13.35 -4.35 6.17
CA VAL A 144 13.96 -3.52 5.12
C VAL A 144 15.23 -4.16 4.57
N LYS A 145 16.07 -4.75 5.43
CA LYS A 145 17.28 -5.45 4.98
C LYS A 145 16.94 -6.60 4.01
N HIS A 146 15.90 -7.38 4.31
CA HIS A 146 15.44 -8.42 3.39
C HIS A 146 14.81 -7.85 2.11
N ALA A 147 14.10 -6.72 2.22
CA ALA A 147 13.53 -6.03 1.07
C ALA A 147 14.62 -5.48 0.14
N GLU A 148 15.71 -4.95 0.69
CA GLU A 148 16.88 -4.47 -0.06
C GLU A 148 17.54 -5.60 -0.86
N ASP A 149 17.77 -6.74 -0.23
CA ASP A 149 18.32 -7.94 -0.89
C ASP A 149 17.41 -8.45 -2.02
N ALA A 150 16.10 -8.29 -1.89
CA ALA A 150 15.11 -8.69 -2.88
C ALA A 150 14.80 -7.62 -3.95
N GLY A 151 15.36 -6.42 -3.85
CA GLY A 151 15.07 -5.30 -4.74
C GLY A 151 13.63 -4.76 -4.60
N ILE A 152 13.07 -4.82 -3.40
CA ILE A 152 11.71 -4.38 -3.04
C ILE A 152 11.80 -3.10 -2.21
N VAL A 153 10.89 -2.16 -2.45
CA VAL A 153 10.73 -0.96 -1.65
C VAL A 153 9.73 -1.22 -0.52
N TYR A 154 10.14 -0.97 0.71
CA TYR A 154 9.30 -1.06 1.89
C TYR A 154 8.75 0.32 2.23
N CYS A 155 7.45 0.53 2.05
CA CYS A 155 6.77 1.79 2.33
C CYS A 155 6.13 1.77 3.71
N ILE A 156 6.43 2.78 4.51
CA ILE A 156 5.77 3.02 5.80
C ILE A 156 4.64 4.01 5.56
N GLU A 157 3.43 3.59 5.82
CA GLU A 157 2.25 4.43 5.67
C GLU A 157 2.01 5.27 6.94
N ALA A 158 1.82 6.56 6.78
CA ALA A 158 1.28 7.41 7.84
C ALA A 158 -0.23 7.22 7.94
N LEU A 159 -0.75 6.96 9.14
CA LEU A 159 -2.17 6.72 9.38
C LEU A 159 -2.75 7.69 10.41
N PRO A 160 -4.03 8.06 10.32
CA PRO A 160 -4.63 9.02 11.24
C PRO A 160 -4.59 8.53 12.71
N PRO A 161 -4.52 9.47 13.67
CA PRO A 161 -4.49 9.13 15.10
C PRO A 161 -5.68 8.28 15.57
N ALA A 162 -6.81 8.34 14.85
CA ALA A 162 -7.96 7.48 15.11
C ALA A 162 -7.69 6.00 14.80
N SER A 163 -6.72 5.69 13.94
CA SER A 163 -6.38 4.33 13.53
C SER A 163 -5.23 3.74 14.34
N THR A 164 -4.22 4.55 14.68
CA THR A 164 -3.03 4.12 15.42
C THR A 164 -2.37 5.32 16.13
N ASN A 165 -1.55 5.04 17.13
CA ASN A 165 -0.76 6.03 17.86
C ASN A 165 0.74 6.02 17.49
N PHE A 166 1.07 5.42 16.33
CA PHE A 166 2.45 5.33 15.84
C PHE A 166 2.53 5.67 14.36
N ILE A 167 3.25 6.75 14.03
CA ILE A 167 3.43 7.32 12.69
C ILE A 167 2.10 7.83 12.12
N ASN A 168 1.81 9.09 12.45
CA ASN A 168 0.53 9.71 12.10
C ASN A 168 0.64 10.79 11.01
N THR A 169 1.86 11.24 10.68
CA THR A 169 2.10 12.23 9.62
C THR A 169 3.17 11.76 8.66
N LEU A 170 3.15 12.30 7.43
CA LEU A 170 4.22 12.06 6.45
C LEU A 170 5.58 12.50 6.97
N GLN A 171 5.64 13.59 7.76
CA GLN A 171 6.89 14.04 8.36
C GLN A 171 7.43 12.99 9.35
N GLU A 172 6.59 12.41 10.22
CA GLU A 172 7.00 11.34 11.13
C GLU A 172 7.49 10.10 10.36
N ALA A 173 6.81 9.74 9.27
CA ALA A 173 7.21 8.63 8.42
C ALA A 173 8.55 8.90 7.73
N VAL A 174 8.77 10.10 7.20
CA VAL A 174 10.04 10.51 6.60
C VAL A 174 11.18 10.51 7.62
N ASP A 175 10.93 10.94 8.85
CA ASP A 175 11.94 10.94 9.91
C ASP A 175 12.33 9.50 10.30
N LEU A 176 11.36 8.57 10.30
CA LEU A 176 11.62 7.16 10.49
C LEU A 176 12.43 6.58 9.32
N VAL A 177 12.08 6.89 8.07
CA VAL A 177 12.82 6.47 6.87
C VAL A 177 14.28 6.94 6.96
N LYS A 178 14.52 8.20 7.32
CA LYS A 178 15.87 8.75 7.52
C LYS A 178 16.62 8.05 8.64
N THR A 179 15.94 7.69 9.74
CA THR A 179 16.54 6.97 10.87
C THR A 179 17.01 5.58 10.46
N ILE A 180 16.23 4.87 9.62
CA ILE A 180 16.59 3.55 9.11
C ILE A 180 17.74 3.66 8.08
N GLY A 181 17.73 4.68 7.22
CA GLY A 181 18.83 5.03 6.34
C GLY A 181 19.11 4.07 5.18
N SER A 182 18.18 3.20 4.81
CA SER A 182 18.27 2.31 3.65
C SER A 182 17.58 2.92 2.42
N ARG A 183 18.08 2.58 1.22
CA ARG A 183 17.43 2.94 -0.05
C ARG A 183 16.18 2.11 -0.34
N ALA A 184 16.01 1.00 0.36
CA ALA A 184 14.87 0.11 0.24
C ALA A 184 13.69 0.51 1.14
N VAL A 185 13.77 1.61 1.88
CA VAL A 185 12.67 2.12 2.70
C VAL A 185 12.28 3.52 2.27
N THR A 186 10.97 3.74 2.15
CA THR A 186 10.34 5.02 1.84
C THR A 186 9.06 5.17 2.66
N THR A 187 8.39 6.30 2.53
CA THR A 187 6.98 6.41 2.91
C THR A 187 6.09 6.40 1.66
N MET A 188 4.81 6.56 1.84
CA MET A 188 3.82 6.60 0.77
C MET A 188 2.72 7.60 1.10
N ILE A 189 1.86 7.91 0.13
CA ILE A 189 0.68 8.73 0.33
C ILE A 189 -0.56 7.86 0.09
N ASP A 190 -1.36 7.63 1.14
CA ASP A 190 -2.77 7.28 1.04
C ASP A 190 -3.61 8.54 1.13
N THR A 191 -4.49 8.78 0.16
CA THR A 191 -5.20 10.07 0.06
C THR A 191 -6.23 10.27 1.17
N CYS A 192 -6.89 9.20 1.64
CA CYS A 192 -7.84 9.26 2.76
C CYS A 192 -7.10 9.49 4.09
N ALA A 193 -6.02 8.73 4.33
CA ALA A 193 -5.21 8.87 5.54
C ALA A 193 -4.56 10.26 5.62
N ALA A 194 -3.99 10.74 4.52
CA ALA A 194 -3.39 12.06 4.45
C ALA A 194 -4.44 13.18 4.67
N ALA A 195 -5.63 13.06 4.04
CA ALA A 195 -6.70 14.05 4.26
C ALA A 195 -7.23 14.08 5.71
N ALA A 196 -7.05 12.99 6.48
CA ALA A 196 -7.46 12.90 7.88
C ALA A 196 -6.36 13.33 8.87
N SER A 197 -5.09 13.33 8.47
CA SER A 197 -3.94 13.54 9.35
C SER A 197 -3.20 14.84 9.09
N GLU A 198 -3.23 15.33 7.87
CA GLU A 198 -2.42 16.48 7.44
C GLU A 198 -3.27 17.74 7.35
N THR A 199 -2.63 18.87 7.54
CA THR A 199 -3.28 20.19 7.42
C THR A 199 -3.24 20.76 6.01
N GLU A 200 -2.32 20.25 5.17
CA GLU A 200 -2.16 20.65 3.79
C GLU A 200 -3.01 19.79 2.86
N PRO A 201 -3.47 20.35 1.71
CA PRO A 201 -4.12 19.58 0.68
C PRO A 201 -3.20 18.45 0.16
N VAL A 202 -3.76 17.28 -0.17
CA VAL A 202 -2.98 16.12 -0.65
C VAL A 202 -2.11 16.47 -1.87
N ALA A 203 -2.60 17.32 -2.78
CA ALA A 203 -1.81 17.77 -3.93
C ALA A 203 -0.53 18.53 -3.51
N ALA A 204 -0.58 19.35 -2.46
CA ALA A 204 0.59 20.04 -1.93
C ALA A 204 1.58 19.08 -1.27
N LEU A 205 1.08 18.04 -0.60
CA LEU A 205 1.93 16.97 -0.06
C LEU A 205 2.65 16.20 -1.17
N VAL A 206 1.97 15.93 -2.28
CA VAL A 206 2.58 15.33 -3.48
C VAL A 206 3.70 16.21 -4.02
N GLU A 207 3.44 17.51 -4.23
CA GLU A 207 4.42 18.47 -4.73
C GLU A 207 5.65 18.59 -3.83
N ARG A 208 5.47 18.47 -2.53
CA ARG A 208 6.55 18.53 -1.54
C ARG A 208 7.38 17.25 -1.50
N TRP A 209 6.72 16.09 -1.39
CA TRP A 209 7.40 14.86 -1.01
C TRP A 209 7.81 13.97 -2.18
N VAL A 210 7.11 13.98 -3.31
CA VAL A 210 7.48 13.16 -4.48
C VAL A 210 8.86 13.55 -5.02
N PRO A 211 9.19 14.84 -5.23
CA PRO A 211 10.53 15.22 -5.74
C PRO A 211 11.68 14.91 -4.77
N SER A 212 11.37 14.71 -3.48
CA SER A 212 12.39 14.35 -2.47
C SER A 212 12.83 12.88 -2.56
N GLY A 213 12.14 12.05 -3.35
CA GLY A 213 12.37 10.60 -3.44
C GLY A 213 11.87 9.82 -2.22
N MET A 214 11.14 10.47 -1.29
CA MET A 214 10.62 9.81 -0.08
C MET A 214 9.32 9.06 -0.33
N ILE A 215 8.62 9.30 -1.44
CA ILE A 215 7.35 8.64 -1.77
C ILE A 215 7.61 7.48 -2.73
N GLY A 216 7.50 6.27 -2.22
CA GLY A 216 7.66 5.04 -3.01
C GLY A 216 6.35 4.48 -3.57
N HIS A 217 5.20 4.90 -3.04
CA HIS A 217 3.88 4.43 -3.48
C HIS A 217 2.79 5.46 -3.22
N VAL A 218 1.67 5.34 -3.94
CA VAL A 218 0.48 6.17 -3.76
C VAL A 218 -0.76 5.29 -3.82
N GLN A 219 -1.61 5.38 -2.79
CA GLN A 219 -2.95 4.81 -2.77
C GLN A 219 -3.99 5.92 -2.79
N ILE A 220 -5.07 5.71 -3.55
CA ILE A 220 -6.12 6.70 -3.75
C ILE A 220 -7.49 6.17 -3.35
N ASN A 221 -8.15 6.94 -2.54
CA ASN A 221 -9.48 6.73 -2.00
C ASN A 221 -10.04 8.08 -1.51
N ASP A 222 -11.35 8.21 -1.52
CA ASP A 222 -12.00 9.41 -0.99
C ASP A 222 -11.94 9.43 0.55
N ARG A 223 -11.88 10.62 1.17
CA ARG A 223 -11.89 10.78 2.64
C ARG A 223 -13.08 10.11 3.33
N THR A 224 -14.14 9.81 2.61
CA THR A 224 -15.30 9.06 3.11
C THR A 224 -15.07 7.54 3.12
N GLY A 225 -13.91 7.08 2.63
CA GLY A 225 -13.57 5.68 2.43
C GLY A 225 -14.15 5.07 1.16
N LEU A 226 -14.87 5.83 0.33
CA LEU A 226 -15.34 5.40 -0.99
C LEU A 226 -14.21 5.46 -2.03
N GLY A 227 -14.42 4.88 -3.19
CA GLY A 227 -13.47 4.98 -4.30
C GLY A 227 -13.42 6.38 -4.92
N PRO A 228 -12.35 6.73 -5.64
CA PRO A 228 -12.25 7.99 -6.37
C PRO A 228 -13.46 8.25 -7.26
N GLY A 229 -13.99 9.49 -7.23
CA GLY A 229 -15.18 9.89 -7.98
C GLY A 229 -16.51 9.38 -7.40
N GLN A 230 -16.51 8.84 -6.20
CA GLN A 230 -17.70 8.33 -5.53
C GLN A 230 -18.04 9.10 -4.24
N GLY A 231 -17.12 9.91 -3.75
CA GLY A 231 -17.28 10.82 -2.63
C GLY A 231 -17.20 12.28 -3.07
N ASN A 232 -16.56 13.10 -2.23
CA ASN A 232 -16.52 14.55 -2.41
C ASN A 232 -15.12 15.10 -2.77
N ASP A 233 -14.09 14.25 -2.77
CA ASP A 233 -12.73 14.70 -3.07
C ASP A 233 -12.51 14.87 -4.57
N ASP A 234 -11.81 15.98 -4.93
CA ASP A 234 -11.37 16.21 -6.31
C ASP A 234 -9.95 15.64 -6.49
N PHE A 235 -9.83 14.63 -7.34
CA PHE A 235 -8.56 13.99 -7.63
C PHE A 235 -7.78 14.65 -8.78
N ALA A 236 -8.37 15.54 -9.55
CA ALA A 236 -7.68 16.19 -10.67
C ALA A 236 -6.44 16.99 -10.22
N PRO A 237 -6.46 17.76 -9.10
CA PRO A 237 -5.27 18.43 -8.58
C PRO A 237 -4.18 17.43 -8.15
N ILE A 238 -4.56 16.28 -7.56
CA ILE A 238 -3.62 15.24 -7.10
C ILE A 238 -2.89 14.63 -8.30
N PHE A 239 -3.62 14.22 -9.33
CA PHE A 239 -3.01 13.64 -10.54
C PHE A 239 -2.16 14.65 -11.31
N ARG A 240 -2.56 15.93 -11.32
CA ARG A 240 -1.73 17.00 -11.89
C ARG A 240 -0.41 17.15 -11.11
N ALA A 241 -0.48 17.16 -9.79
CA ALA A 241 0.70 17.23 -8.92
C ALA A 241 1.62 16.02 -9.13
N LEU A 242 1.09 14.79 -9.22
CA LEU A 242 1.86 13.58 -9.50
C LEU A 242 2.57 13.68 -10.86
N ALA A 243 1.89 14.16 -11.89
CA ALA A 243 2.47 14.35 -13.22
C ALA A 243 3.58 15.41 -13.21
N HIS A 244 3.35 16.56 -12.59
CA HIS A 244 4.34 17.64 -12.48
C HIS A 244 5.56 17.23 -11.64
N ALA A 245 5.36 16.47 -10.57
CA ALA A 245 6.43 15.96 -9.74
C ALA A 245 7.20 14.79 -10.38
N GLY A 246 6.80 14.33 -11.56
CA GLY A 246 7.46 13.25 -12.28
C GLY A 246 7.29 11.86 -11.63
N TYR A 247 6.16 11.60 -10.96
CA TYR A 247 5.89 10.31 -10.36
C TYR A 247 5.79 9.20 -11.41
N GLN A 248 6.59 8.14 -11.27
CA GLN A 248 6.76 7.08 -12.27
C GLN A 248 6.23 5.71 -11.83
N HIS A 249 5.69 5.60 -10.61
CA HIS A 249 5.21 4.33 -10.06
C HIS A 249 3.69 4.19 -10.26
N ALA A 250 3.17 3.01 -9.92
CA ALA A 250 1.74 2.76 -9.96
C ALA A 250 0.99 3.59 -8.89
N VAL A 251 -0.27 3.90 -9.20
CA VAL A 251 -1.24 4.47 -8.26
C VAL A 251 -2.32 3.42 -8.03
N SER A 252 -2.52 3.01 -6.79
CA SER A 252 -3.47 1.96 -6.42
C SER A 252 -4.79 2.52 -5.91
N VAL A 253 -5.89 1.99 -6.41
CA VAL A 253 -7.24 2.30 -5.94
C VAL A 253 -7.56 1.40 -4.74
N GLU A 254 -7.68 2.00 -3.54
CA GLU A 254 -7.89 1.30 -2.26
C GLU A 254 -9.09 1.86 -1.47
N PRO A 255 -10.33 1.74 -1.94
CA PRO A 255 -11.49 2.12 -1.14
C PRO A 255 -11.69 1.16 0.04
N PHE A 256 -12.21 1.68 1.15
CA PHE A 256 -12.55 0.91 2.35
C PHE A 256 -14.05 0.60 2.43
N ARG A 257 -14.87 1.32 1.67
CA ARG A 257 -16.32 1.15 1.56
C ARG A 257 -16.67 0.83 0.11
N TYR A 258 -17.44 -0.24 -0.09
CA TYR A 258 -17.80 -0.74 -1.42
C TYR A 258 -19.30 -0.56 -1.64
N GLU A 259 -19.70 0.58 -2.21
CA GLU A 259 -21.10 0.95 -2.42
C GLU A 259 -21.42 1.13 -3.92
N PRO A 260 -22.42 0.39 -4.46
CA PRO A 260 -23.23 -0.64 -3.81
C PRO A 260 -22.49 -1.97 -3.59
N ASP A 261 -21.38 -2.21 -4.29
CA ASP A 261 -20.55 -3.42 -4.23
C ASP A 261 -19.13 -3.14 -4.73
N GLY A 262 -18.22 -4.08 -4.51
CA GLY A 262 -16.82 -3.95 -4.93
C GLY A 262 -16.64 -3.80 -6.46
N PRO A 263 -17.26 -4.65 -7.28
CA PRO A 263 -17.19 -4.53 -8.74
C PRO A 263 -17.63 -3.16 -9.27
N THR A 264 -18.74 -2.62 -8.77
CA THR A 264 -19.24 -1.30 -9.14
C THR A 264 -18.29 -0.20 -8.67
N CYS A 265 -17.77 -0.31 -7.44
CA CYS A 265 -16.79 0.62 -6.91
C CYS A 265 -15.52 0.64 -7.78
N ALA A 266 -14.96 -0.52 -8.12
CA ALA A 266 -13.78 -0.63 -8.98
C ALA A 266 -14.03 -0.04 -10.37
N ALA A 267 -15.19 -0.32 -10.98
CA ALA A 267 -15.54 0.21 -12.31
C ALA A 267 -15.63 1.75 -12.34
N ARG A 268 -16.31 2.34 -11.33
CA ARG A 268 -16.44 3.79 -11.21
C ARG A 268 -15.11 4.48 -10.97
N ALA A 269 -14.30 3.92 -10.08
CA ALA A 269 -13.00 4.48 -9.73
C ALA A 269 -12.05 4.54 -10.93
N VAL A 270 -11.88 3.45 -11.67
CA VAL A 270 -10.98 3.44 -12.84
C VAL A 270 -11.48 4.33 -13.94
N GLY A 271 -12.79 4.37 -14.20
CA GLY A 271 -13.39 5.25 -15.21
C GLY A 271 -13.15 6.72 -14.90
N TYR A 272 -13.36 7.14 -13.65
CA TYR A 272 -13.10 8.48 -13.18
C TYR A 272 -11.61 8.87 -13.30
N VAL A 273 -10.72 8.00 -12.83
CA VAL A 273 -9.27 8.24 -12.88
C VAL A 273 -8.78 8.33 -14.33
N ARG A 274 -9.23 7.43 -15.23
CA ARG A 274 -8.87 7.47 -16.65
C ARG A 274 -9.36 8.74 -17.33
N GLY A 275 -10.56 9.22 -16.99
CA GLY A 275 -11.08 10.49 -17.50
C GLY A 275 -10.22 11.69 -17.10
N ILE A 276 -9.76 11.74 -15.82
CA ILE A 276 -8.81 12.77 -15.38
C ILE A 276 -7.50 12.68 -16.15
N LEU A 277 -6.91 11.49 -16.27
CA LEU A 277 -5.64 11.29 -16.96
C LEU A 277 -5.73 11.65 -18.46
N GLU A 278 -6.87 11.42 -19.10
CA GLU A 278 -7.12 11.84 -20.49
C GLU A 278 -7.17 13.37 -20.60
N ALA A 279 -7.93 14.03 -19.72
CA ALA A 279 -8.04 15.48 -19.70
C ALA A 279 -6.70 16.19 -19.39
N LEU A 280 -5.80 15.58 -18.63
CA LEU A 280 -4.47 16.14 -18.33
C LEU A 280 -3.49 16.03 -19.51
N ARG A 281 -3.80 15.23 -20.55
CA ARG A 281 -2.97 15.12 -21.77
C ARG A 281 -3.40 16.10 -22.86
N ALA A 282 -4.63 16.60 -22.79
CA ALA A 282 -5.19 17.58 -23.74
C ALA A 282 -4.64 18.99 -23.47
#